data_c03d270109a616aae23c0ad14277a35a
#
_entry.id   c03d270109a616aae23c0ad14277a35a
#
_cell.length_a   1.000
_cell.length_b   1.000
_cell.length_c   1.000
_cell.angle_alpha   90.00
_cell.angle_beta   90.00
_cell.angle_gamma   90.00
#
_symmetry.space_group_name_H-M   'P 1'
#
loop_
_entity.id
_entity.type
_entity.pdbx_description
1 polymer ?
#
loop_
_entity_poly.entity_id
_entity_poly.type
_entity_poly.pdbx_seq_one_letter_code
_entity_poly.pdbx_strand_id
1 'polypeptide(L)'
;GVWRFRELVLPVEESEIVSRPEGNTPLYRSERLSRWAGVRELFLKHEGENPTGSFKDRGMTVGVTQARLLGCRAVACASTGNTSASMAAYAALAGLSAIVFVPQGKIALGKLAQALAYGAKTLEVKGDFDTAMGLVREICEKLGIYLLNSLNPFRIEGQKTIVFELIQQLGWEPPDWIVLPAGNLGNMSAFGKALRELADLGLIERLPRLAAVQASGANPFYRSFREGFRRRERVRAQTIATAIRIGDPVSYPRAVRALKLTRGLVVEVTDQEIMDAKAQVDAAGIGCEPASAAAVAGTRKLVQEGTIKEGERVVAILTGNLLKDPQATIAYHLGELPGIEPAYANRPLAIEPTLEAVKEVL
;
A
#
# COMPACT_ATOMS: atom_id res chain seq x y z
N GLY A 1 -13.37 -11.55 3.91
CA GLY A 1 -12.54 -11.16 2.78
C GLY A 1 -13.30 -10.29 1.79
N VAL A 2 -12.71 -10.03 0.64
CA VAL A 2 -13.26 -9.11 -0.38
C VAL A 2 -14.66 -9.51 -0.83
N TRP A 3 -14.87 -10.76 -1.13
CA TRP A 3 -16.11 -11.29 -1.73
C TRP A 3 -17.28 -11.43 -0.76
N ARG A 4 -17.03 -11.17 0.52
CA ARG A 4 -18.10 -10.93 1.49
C ARG A 4 -18.96 -9.72 1.14
N PHE A 5 -18.41 -8.79 0.37
CA PHE A 5 -19.06 -7.57 -0.10
C PHE A 5 -19.34 -7.61 -1.60
N ARG A 6 -19.56 -8.81 -2.19
CA ARG A 6 -19.66 -9.00 -3.64
C ARG A 6 -20.71 -8.12 -4.30
N GLU A 7 -21.85 -7.90 -3.64
CA GLU A 7 -22.94 -7.07 -4.15
C GLU A 7 -22.52 -5.61 -4.37
N LEU A 8 -21.56 -5.12 -3.58
CA LEU A 8 -21.02 -3.76 -3.67
C LEU A 8 -19.75 -3.70 -4.53
N VAL A 9 -19.08 -4.84 -4.75
CA VAL A 9 -17.78 -4.91 -5.46
C VAL A 9 -17.95 -5.29 -6.91
N LEU A 10 -18.53 -6.46 -7.14
CA LEU A 10 -18.83 -7.04 -8.45
C LEU A 10 -19.84 -8.17 -8.24
N PRO A 11 -21.14 -7.94 -8.52
CA PRO A 11 -22.16 -8.95 -8.31
C PRO A 11 -22.04 -10.07 -9.35
N VAL A 12 -21.46 -11.19 -8.94
CA VAL A 12 -21.17 -12.37 -9.74
C VAL A 12 -21.50 -13.63 -8.96
N GLU A 13 -21.69 -14.74 -9.65
CA GLU A 13 -21.85 -16.05 -9.04
C GLU A 13 -20.54 -16.50 -8.36
N GLU A 14 -20.65 -17.28 -7.29
CA GLU A 14 -19.52 -17.74 -6.51
C GLU A 14 -18.52 -18.57 -7.35
N SER A 15 -19.02 -19.36 -8.29
CA SER A 15 -18.23 -20.16 -9.24
C SER A 15 -17.34 -19.34 -10.18
N GLU A 16 -17.67 -18.07 -10.38
CA GLU A 16 -16.92 -17.14 -11.23
C GLU A 16 -15.76 -16.46 -10.49
N ILE A 17 -15.75 -16.52 -9.16
CA ILE A 17 -14.79 -15.82 -8.33
C ILE A 17 -13.41 -16.47 -8.38
N VAL A 18 -12.38 -15.66 -8.59
CA VAL A 18 -10.98 -16.05 -8.46
C VAL A 18 -10.45 -15.48 -7.14
N SER A 19 -10.35 -16.30 -6.09
CA SER A 19 -9.98 -15.84 -4.74
C SER A 19 -8.89 -16.71 -4.12
N ARG A 20 -8.09 -16.11 -3.25
CA ARG A 20 -7.10 -16.72 -2.35
C ARG A 20 -7.35 -16.26 -0.92
N PRO A 21 -8.51 -16.44 -0.38
CA PRO A 21 -9.17 -15.78 0.77
C PRO A 21 -8.47 -14.46 1.23
N GLU A 22 -8.27 -13.55 0.31
CA GLU A 22 -7.73 -12.20 0.56
C GLU A 22 -8.72 -11.35 1.36
N GLY A 23 -8.18 -10.40 2.09
CA GLY A 23 -8.93 -9.61 3.05
C GLY A 23 -9.04 -10.31 4.40
N ASN A 24 -9.98 -9.88 5.22
CA ASN A 24 -10.09 -10.27 6.64
C ASN A 24 -8.76 -10.08 7.38
N THR A 25 -8.03 -9.02 7.01
CA THR A 25 -6.72 -8.72 7.58
C THR A 25 -6.88 -8.17 9.00
N PRO A 26 -5.88 -8.40 9.88
CA PRO A 26 -5.94 -7.94 11.26
C PRO A 26 -6.04 -6.41 11.38
N LEU A 27 -6.71 -5.97 12.43
CA LEU A 27 -6.70 -4.61 12.93
C LEU A 27 -6.04 -4.63 14.31
N TYR A 28 -4.72 -4.39 14.33
CA TYR A 28 -3.94 -4.41 15.57
C TYR A 28 -4.14 -3.12 16.36
N ARG A 29 -4.31 -3.21 17.67
CA ARG A 29 -4.16 -2.11 18.61
C ARG A 29 -2.81 -2.24 19.30
N SER A 30 -1.98 -1.21 19.26
CA SER A 30 -0.66 -1.22 19.87
C SER A 30 -0.47 -0.05 20.83
N GLU A 31 -0.42 -0.32 22.12
CA GLU A 31 -0.15 0.69 23.14
C GLU A 31 1.26 1.29 22.99
N ARG A 32 2.25 0.47 22.60
CA ARG A 32 3.62 0.93 22.35
C ARG A 32 3.62 1.99 21.23
N LEU A 33 2.97 1.69 20.11
CA LEU A 33 2.92 2.61 18.98
C LEU A 33 2.02 3.80 19.25
N SER A 34 0.94 3.65 20.02
CA SER A 34 0.09 4.75 20.47
C SER A 34 0.90 5.77 21.27
N ARG A 35 1.67 5.31 22.26
CA ARG A 35 2.59 6.16 23.04
C ARG A 35 3.66 6.81 22.17
N TRP A 36 4.27 6.05 21.26
CA TRP A 36 5.30 6.57 20.37
C TRP A 36 4.76 7.64 19.42
N ALA A 37 3.55 7.45 18.89
CA ALA A 37 2.90 8.40 18.00
C ALA A 37 2.28 9.61 18.73
N GLY A 38 2.03 9.49 20.05
CA GLY A 38 1.42 10.53 20.87
C GLY A 38 -0.11 10.61 20.78
N VAL A 39 -0.79 9.47 20.54
CA VAL A 39 -2.25 9.35 20.53
C VAL A 39 -2.74 8.31 21.51
N ARG A 40 -3.98 8.45 21.99
CA ARG A 40 -4.56 7.48 22.92
C ARG A 40 -4.83 6.13 22.25
N GLU A 41 -5.32 6.13 21.01
CA GLU A 41 -5.68 4.92 20.28
C GLU A 41 -5.13 4.94 18.85
N LEU A 42 -4.07 4.17 18.59
CA LEU A 42 -3.56 3.87 17.26
C LEU A 42 -3.86 2.43 16.89
N PHE A 43 -4.66 2.26 15.86
CA PHE A 43 -4.91 0.99 15.22
C PHE A 43 -4.11 0.87 13.92
N LEU A 44 -3.70 -0.36 13.60
CA LEU A 44 -2.93 -0.67 12.41
C LEU A 44 -3.70 -1.70 11.59
N LYS A 45 -4.26 -1.29 10.46
CA LYS A 45 -4.90 -2.20 9.50
C LYS A 45 -3.83 -2.84 8.64
N HIS A 46 -3.52 -4.12 8.88
CA HIS A 46 -2.36 -4.78 8.32
C HIS A 46 -2.62 -5.51 7.02
N GLU A 47 -2.65 -4.78 5.93
CA GLU A 47 -2.84 -5.32 4.58
C GLU A 47 -1.64 -6.15 4.05
N GLY A 48 -0.51 -6.11 4.72
CA GLY A 48 0.63 -6.97 4.45
C GLY A 48 0.38 -8.45 4.77
N GLU A 49 -0.70 -8.79 5.47
CA GLU A 49 -1.09 -10.17 5.78
C GLU A 49 -2.03 -10.79 4.74
N ASN A 50 -2.29 -10.11 3.64
CA ASN A 50 -2.89 -10.74 2.47
C ASN A 50 -1.98 -11.82 1.86
N PRO A 51 -2.51 -12.79 1.10
CA PRO A 51 -1.79 -13.98 0.62
C PRO A 51 -0.48 -13.73 -0.11
N THR A 52 -0.35 -12.64 -0.86
CA THR A 52 0.94 -12.28 -1.52
C THR A 52 1.72 -11.22 -0.76
N GLY A 53 1.32 -10.87 0.44
CA GLY A 53 2.01 -9.92 1.31
C GLY A 53 1.69 -8.46 1.04
N SER A 54 0.56 -8.11 0.43
CA SER A 54 0.14 -6.71 0.26
C SER A 54 -1.34 -6.53 -0.08
N PHE A 55 -1.84 -5.32 0.13
CA PHE A 55 -3.20 -4.91 -0.23
C PHE A 55 -3.56 -5.11 -1.71
N LYS A 56 -2.58 -5.35 -2.58
CA LYS A 56 -2.81 -5.54 -4.02
C LYS A 56 -3.72 -6.71 -4.29
N ASP A 57 -3.73 -7.70 -3.43
CA ASP A 57 -4.56 -8.90 -3.55
C ASP A 57 -6.04 -8.56 -3.61
N ARG A 58 -6.48 -7.58 -2.82
CA ARG A 58 -7.89 -7.14 -2.84
C ARG A 58 -8.33 -6.62 -4.20
N GLY A 59 -7.47 -5.86 -4.87
CA GLY A 59 -7.76 -5.37 -6.22
C GLY A 59 -7.56 -6.44 -7.29
N MET A 60 -6.61 -7.36 -7.08
CA MET A 60 -6.30 -8.39 -8.08
C MET A 60 -7.36 -9.49 -8.14
N THR A 61 -7.92 -9.90 -7.01
CA THR A 61 -9.03 -10.85 -7.02
C THR A 61 -10.19 -10.36 -7.89
N VAL A 62 -10.58 -9.10 -7.76
CA VAL A 62 -11.68 -8.50 -8.56
C VAL A 62 -11.26 -8.29 -10.01
N GLY A 63 -10.06 -7.76 -10.24
CA GLY A 63 -9.56 -7.51 -11.60
C GLY A 63 -9.36 -8.78 -12.42
N VAL A 64 -8.86 -9.86 -11.81
CA VAL A 64 -8.67 -11.15 -12.49
C VAL A 64 -10.00 -11.88 -12.68
N THR A 65 -10.92 -11.81 -11.73
CA THR A 65 -12.30 -12.31 -11.91
C THR A 65 -12.96 -11.62 -13.12
N GLN A 66 -12.86 -10.30 -13.21
CA GLN A 66 -13.38 -9.56 -14.37
C GLN A 66 -12.70 -9.95 -15.69
N ALA A 67 -11.37 -10.16 -15.70
CA ALA A 67 -10.66 -10.62 -16.89
C ALA A 67 -11.17 -11.99 -17.36
N ARG A 68 -11.42 -12.91 -16.44
CA ARG A 68 -11.98 -14.24 -16.71
C ARG A 68 -13.39 -14.14 -17.29
N LEU A 69 -14.27 -13.33 -16.70
CA LEU A 69 -15.63 -13.09 -17.18
C LEU A 69 -15.65 -12.52 -18.61
N LEU A 70 -14.68 -11.69 -18.96
CA LEU A 70 -14.51 -11.14 -20.31
C LEU A 70 -13.89 -12.15 -21.29
N GLY A 71 -13.56 -13.37 -20.88
CA GLY A 71 -12.94 -14.38 -21.73
C GLY A 71 -11.48 -14.07 -22.09
N CYS A 72 -10.81 -13.18 -21.36
CA CYS A 72 -9.41 -12.86 -21.61
C CYS A 72 -8.52 -14.08 -21.34
N ARG A 73 -7.50 -14.30 -22.17
CA ARG A 73 -6.51 -15.38 -21.99
C ARG A 73 -5.26 -14.93 -21.26
N ALA A 74 -5.05 -13.64 -21.15
CA ALA A 74 -3.87 -13.07 -20.51
C ALA A 74 -4.20 -11.78 -19.78
N VAL A 75 -3.41 -11.51 -18.73
CA VAL A 75 -3.41 -10.26 -17.97
C VAL A 75 -2.02 -9.66 -17.98
N ALA A 76 -1.91 -8.34 -17.89
CA ALA A 76 -0.62 -7.66 -17.91
C ALA A 76 -0.53 -6.52 -16.90
N CYS A 77 0.68 -6.23 -16.44
CA CYS A 77 1.00 -5.00 -15.72
C CYS A 77 2.43 -4.54 -15.99
N ALA A 78 2.67 -3.24 -15.83
CA ALA A 78 4.01 -2.67 -15.74
C ALA A 78 4.35 -2.42 -14.27
N SER A 79 5.10 -3.33 -13.65
CA SER A 79 5.50 -3.25 -12.23
C SER A 79 6.54 -4.30 -11.88
N THR A 80 7.49 -3.95 -11.02
CA THR A 80 8.49 -4.88 -10.45
C THR A 80 8.20 -5.27 -9.00
N GLY A 81 7.07 -4.86 -8.43
CA GLY A 81 6.79 -4.99 -6.99
C GLY A 81 5.48 -5.70 -6.66
N ASN A 82 4.79 -5.18 -5.63
CA ASN A 82 3.57 -5.80 -5.09
C ASN A 82 2.47 -6.06 -6.13
N THR A 83 2.37 -5.21 -7.18
CA THR A 83 1.37 -5.38 -8.24
C THR A 83 1.64 -6.61 -9.10
N SER A 84 2.88 -6.81 -9.55
CA SER A 84 3.25 -7.97 -10.36
C SER A 84 3.17 -9.28 -9.57
N ALA A 85 3.59 -9.27 -8.30
CA ALA A 85 3.49 -10.42 -7.42
C ALA A 85 2.03 -10.89 -7.25
N SER A 86 1.14 -9.96 -6.95
CA SER A 86 -0.28 -10.25 -6.79
C SER A 86 -0.93 -10.67 -8.11
N MET A 87 -0.69 -9.94 -9.21
CA MET A 87 -1.23 -10.29 -10.53
C MET A 87 -0.82 -11.71 -10.96
N ALA A 88 0.45 -12.06 -10.81
CA ALA A 88 0.95 -13.38 -11.18
C ALA A 88 0.27 -14.50 -10.38
N ALA A 89 0.09 -14.30 -9.06
CA ALA A 89 -0.56 -15.28 -8.20
C ALA A 89 -2.02 -15.54 -8.59
N TYR A 90 -2.80 -14.48 -8.80
CA TYR A 90 -4.23 -14.61 -9.16
C TYR A 90 -4.42 -15.08 -10.60
N ALA A 91 -3.55 -14.67 -11.53
CA ALA A 91 -3.57 -15.16 -12.91
C ALA A 91 -3.28 -16.67 -12.97
N ALA A 92 -2.25 -17.15 -12.23
CA ALA A 92 -1.94 -18.57 -12.14
C ALA A 92 -3.14 -19.38 -11.61
N LEU A 93 -3.80 -18.88 -10.57
CA LEU A 93 -4.99 -19.49 -10.00
C LEU A 93 -6.16 -19.56 -11.00
N ALA A 94 -6.30 -18.53 -11.83
CA ALA A 94 -7.35 -18.44 -12.85
C ALA A 94 -7.04 -19.17 -14.15
N GLY A 95 -5.84 -19.76 -14.31
CA GLY A 95 -5.38 -20.36 -15.56
C GLY A 95 -5.08 -19.33 -16.66
N LEU A 96 -4.83 -18.07 -16.30
CA LEU A 96 -4.51 -16.98 -17.25
C LEU A 96 -3.00 -16.79 -17.39
N SER A 97 -2.53 -16.42 -18.57
CA SER A 97 -1.14 -16.01 -18.74
C SER A 97 -0.89 -14.65 -18.09
N ALA A 98 0.11 -14.56 -17.21
CA ALA A 98 0.55 -13.31 -16.60
C ALA A 98 1.76 -12.73 -17.35
N ILE A 99 1.71 -11.46 -17.72
CA ILE A 99 2.79 -10.75 -18.42
C ILE A 99 3.20 -9.52 -17.60
N VAL A 100 4.47 -9.48 -17.19
CA VAL A 100 5.04 -8.37 -16.43
C VAL A 100 6.00 -7.60 -17.32
N PHE A 101 5.71 -6.32 -17.55
CA PHE A 101 6.61 -5.44 -18.31
C PHE A 101 7.47 -4.63 -17.34
N VAL A 102 8.77 -4.58 -17.60
CA VAL A 102 9.75 -3.83 -16.81
C VAL A 102 10.69 -3.05 -17.71
N PRO A 103 11.09 -1.81 -17.35
CA PRO A 103 12.14 -1.14 -18.10
C PRO A 103 13.47 -1.89 -17.97
N GLN A 104 14.24 -1.95 -19.05
CA GLN A 104 15.54 -2.61 -19.07
C GLN A 104 16.49 -2.04 -18.00
N GLY A 105 17.21 -2.94 -17.32
CA GLY A 105 18.15 -2.56 -16.26
C GLY A 105 17.50 -2.10 -14.94
N LYS A 106 16.16 -2.20 -14.81
CA LYS A 106 15.41 -1.88 -13.59
C LYS A 106 14.86 -3.12 -12.87
N ILE A 107 15.38 -4.29 -13.21
CA ILE A 107 15.00 -5.55 -12.55
C ILE A 107 15.69 -5.64 -11.19
N ALA A 108 14.91 -5.59 -10.13
CA ALA A 108 15.31 -6.05 -8.81
C ALA A 108 14.79 -7.49 -8.63
N LEU A 109 15.65 -8.48 -8.84
CA LEU A 109 15.25 -9.91 -8.84
C LEU A 109 14.50 -10.30 -7.56
N GLY A 110 14.92 -9.81 -6.39
CA GLY A 110 14.23 -10.08 -5.14
C GLY A 110 12.77 -9.57 -5.11
N LYS A 111 12.49 -8.46 -5.80
CA LYS A 111 11.11 -7.92 -5.92
C LYS A 111 10.27 -8.64 -6.96
N LEU A 112 10.89 -9.32 -7.93
CA LEU A 112 10.21 -10.15 -8.93
C LEU A 112 10.07 -11.61 -8.50
N ALA A 113 10.72 -12.03 -7.41
CA ALA A 113 10.76 -13.43 -7.00
C ALA A 113 9.37 -14.10 -6.98
N GLN A 114 8.37 -13.44 -6.42
CA GLN A 114 7.01 -13.99 -6.40
C GLN A 114 6.40 -14.07 -7.82
N ALA A 115 6.58 -13.05 -8.67
CA ALA A 115 6.05 -13.07 -10.02
C ALA A 115 6.66 -14.20 -10.85
N LEU A 116 7.98 -14.40 -10.73
CA LEU A 116 8.70 -15.50 -11.37
C LEU A 116 8.22 -16.87 -10.84
N ALA A 117 8.12 -17.01 -9.52
CA ALA A 117 7.67 -18.25 -8.88
C ALA A 117 6.25 -18.67 -9.31
N TYR A 118 5.36 -17.70 -9.54
CA TYR A 118 4.01 -17.94 -10.05
C TYR A 118 3.94 -18.03 -11.58
N GLY A 119 5.07 -18.14 -12.28
CA GLY A 119 5.14 -18.40 -13.70
C GLY A 119 4.83 -17.21 -14.62
N ALA A 120 4.88 -15.99 -14.11
CA ALA A 120 4.67 -14.82 -14.95
C ALA A 120 5.81 -14.62 -15.96
N LYS A 121 5.47 -14.33 -17.22
CA LYS A 121 6.42 -13.93 -18.24
C LYS A 121 6.88 -12.51 -17.99
N THR A 122 8.15 -12.31 -17.66
CA THR A 122 8.75 -10.98 -17.46
C THR A 122 9.43 -10.52 -18.74
N LEU A 123 8.97 -9.40 -19.28
CA LEU A 123 9.48 -8.81 -20.50
C LEU A 123 10.21 -7.50 -20.20
N GLU A 124 11.51 -7.47 -20.49
CA GLU A 124 12.33 -6.25 -20.41
C GLU A 124 12.11 -5.39 -21.65
N VAL A 125 11.59 -4.18 -21.45
CA VAL A 125 11.37 -3.20 -22.50
C VAL A 125 12.56 -2.24 -22.57
N LYS A 126 13.17 -2.10 -23.75
CA LYS A 126 14.20 -1.09 -23.99
C LYS A 126 13.56 0.30 -23.90
N GLY A 127 14.09 1.16 -23.04
CA GLY A 127 13.58 2.51 -22.79
C GLY A 127 13.24 2.75 -21.32
N ASP A 128 12.58 3.86 -21.08
CA ASP A 128 12.13 4.25 -19.74
C ASP A 128 10.75 3.66 -19.37
N PHE A 129 10.26 4.03 -18.18
CA PHE A 129 8.97 3.55 -17.70
C PHE A 129 7.79 4.03 -18.56
N ASP A 130 7.84 5.26 -19.08
CA ASP A 130 6.75 5.83 -19.88
C ASP A 130 6.65 5.15 -21.25
N THR A 131 7.81 4.84 -21.87
CA THR A 131 7.90 4.03 -23.09
C THR A 131 7.31 2.64 -22.87
N ALA A 132 7.70 1.97 -21.76
CA ALA A 132 7.16 0.66 -21.40
C ALA A 132 5.64 0.71 -21.19
N MET A 133 5.12 1.74 -20.50
CA MET A 133 3.68 1.91 -20.29
C MET A 133 2.90 2.20 -21.58
N GLY A 134 3.46 2.98 -22.49
CA GLY A 134 2.87 3.22 -23.82
C GLY A 134 2.71 1.91 -24.58
N LEU A 135 3.78 1.14 -24.67
CA LEU A 135 3.78 -0.18 -25.33
C LEU A 135 2.77 -1.15 -24.67
N VAL A 136 2.71 -1.20 -23.34
CA VAL A 136 1.79 -2.07 -22.62
C VAL A 136 0.33 -1.74 -22.96
N ARG A 137 -0.04 -0.47 -23.03
CA ARG A 137 -1.40 -0.05 -23.41
C ARG A 137 -1.73 -0.49 -24.84
N GLU A 138 -0.84 -0.22 -25.78
CA GLU A 138 -1.02 -0.60 -27.19
C GLU A 138 -1.16 -2.12 -27.37
N ILE A 139 -0.28 -2.90 -26.72
CA ILE A 139 -0.30 -4.37 -26.78
C ILE A 139 -1.59 -4.91 -26.15
N CYS A 140 -1.99 -4.38 -25.00
CA CYS A 140 -3.21 -4.82 -24.32
C CYS A 140 -4.46 -4.59 -25.20
N GLU A 141 -4.54 -3.44 -25.86
CA GLU A 141 -5.64 -3.10 -26.76
C GLU A 141 -5.66 -4.00 -28.01
N LYS A 142 -4.51 -4.15 -28.68
CA LYS A 142 -4.41 -4.91 -29.92
C LYS A 142 -4.51 -6.42 -29.76
N LEU A 143 -4.03 -6.97 -28.65
CA LEU A 143 -3.96 -8.41 -28.41
C LEU A 143 -5.03 -8.94 -27.45
N GLY A 144 -5.97 -8.10 -26.99
CA GLY A 144 -7.01 -8.50 -26.05
C GLY A 144 -6.46 -8.94 -24.68
N ILE A 145 -5.33 -8.36 -24.24
CA ILE A 145 -4.72 -8.62 -22.94
C ILE A 145 -5.32 -7.67 -21.91
N TYR A 146 -5.81 -8.19 -20.79
CA TYR A 146 -6.44 -7.36 -19.77
C TYR A 146 -5.42 -6.65 -18.88
N LEU A 147 -5.43 -5.31 -18.93
CA LEU A 147 -4.47 -4.49 -18.19
C LEU A 147 -4.86 -4.35 -16.72
N LEU A 148 -3.98 -4.75 -15.80
CA LEU A 148 -4.17 -4.72 -14.34
C LEU A 148 -3.26 -3.70 -13.63
N ASN A 149 -2.98 -2.57 -14.25
CA ASN A 149 -2.32 -1.43 -13.61
C ASN A 149 -3.29 -0.60 -12.75
N SER A 150 -2.79 0.45 -12.10
CA SER A 150 -3.57 1.33 -11.20
C SER A 150 -4.72 2.07 -11.90
N LEU A 151 -4.78 2.03 -13.23
CA LEU A 151 -5.88 2.58 -14.06
C LEU A 151 -7.15 1.72 -13.99
N ASN A 152 -7.01 0.42 -13.75
CA ASN A 152 -8.12 -0.52 -13.80
C ASN A 152 -9.16 -0.23 -12.72
N PRO A 153 -10.43 0.04 -13.09
CA PRO A 153 -11.46 0.42 -12.11
C PRO A 153 -11.84 -0.72 -11.17
N PHE A 154 -11.83 -1.97 -11.62
CA PHE A 154 -12.18 -3.13 -10.81
C PHE A 154 -11.20 -3.35 -9.66
N ARG A 155 -9.94 -2.92 -9.82
CA ARG A 155 -9.00 -2.93 -8.70
C ARG A 155 -9.41 -1.98 -7.58
N ILE A 156 -10.01 -0.83 -7.91
CA ILE A 156 -10.52 0.13 -6.92
C ILE A 156 -11.69 -0.49 -6.13
N GLU A 157 -12.55 -1.26 -6.80
CA GLU A 157 -13.65 -1.97 -6.14
C GLU A 157 -13.14 -2.97 -5.09
N GLY A 158 -12.10 -3.74 -5.41
CA GLY A 158 -11.50 -4.63 -4.42
C GLY A 158 -10.82 -3.87 -3.27
N GLN A 159 -10.06 -2.80 -3.58
CA GLN A 159 -9.33 -2.03 -2.57
C GLN A 159 -10.26 -1.28 -1.60
N LYS A 160 -11.45 -0.85 -2.01
CA LYS A 160 -12.40 -0.16 -1.13
C LYS A 160 -12.85 -1.04 0.05
N THR A 161 -12.80 -2.36 -0.10
CA THR A 161 -13.18 -3.30 0.97
C THR A 161 -12.28 -3.22 2.20
N ILE A 162 -11.09 -2.61 2.10
CA ILE A 162 -10.25 -2.30 3.27
C ILE A 162 -11.04 -1.45 4.27
N VAL A 163 -11.73 -0.42 3.76
CA VAL A 163 -12.53 0.50 4.59
C VAL A 163 -13.78 -0.18 5.12
N PHE A 164 -14.50 -0.93 4.30
CA PHE A 164 -15.69 -1.69 4.75
C PHE A 164 -15.34 -2.60 5.93
N GLU A 165 -14.24 -3.33 5.78
CA GLU A 165 -13.77 -4.29 6.76
C GLU A 165 -13.27 -3.61 8.04
N LEU A 166 -12.47 -2.55 7.93
CA LEU A 166 -11.99 -1.84 9.12
C LEU A 166 -13.13 -1.17 9.91
N ILE A 167 -14.11 -0.54 9.24
CA ILE A 167 -15.26 0.05 9.91
C ILE A 167 -16.08 -1.01 10.65
N GLN A 168 -16.27 -2.18 10.02
CA GLN A 168 -16.95 -3.30 10.67
C GLN A 168 -16.15 -3.83 11.86
N GLN A 169 -14.81 -3.96 11.75
CA GLN A 169 -13.93 -4.39 12.85
C GLN A 169 -13.95 -3.41 14.03
N LEU A 170 -14.27 -2.15 13.77
CA LEU A 170 -14.49 -1.11 14.79
C LEU A 170 -15.94 -1.04 15.29
N GLY A 171 -16.78 -2.05 15.00
CA GLY A 171 -18.19 -2.08 15.45
C GLY A 171 -19.08 -1.05 14.75
N TRP A 172 -18.77 -0.68 13.51
CA TRP A 172 -19.44 0.35 12.70
C TRP A 172 -19.27 1.78 13.24
N GLU A 173 -18.33 1.98 14.16
CA GLU A 173 -17.94 3.30 14.65
C GLU A 173 -16.73 3.83 13.86
N PRO A 174 -16.90 4.80 12.95
CA PRO A 174 -15.78 5.34 12.20
C PRO A 174 -14.70 5.96 13.11
N PRO A 175 -13.40 5.74 12.85
CA PRO A 175 -12.34 6.46 13.57
C PRO A 175 -12.39 7.96 13.22
N ASP A 176 -11.61 8.77 13.90
CA ASP A 176 -11.49 10.19 13.54
C ASP A 176 -10.61 10.34 12.29
N TRP A 177 -9.59 9.52 12.19
CA TRP A 177 -8.63 9.55 11.09
C TRP A 177 -8.34 8.17 10.51
N ILE A 178 -8.20 8.12 9.18
CA ILE A 178 -7.57 7.02 8.46
C ILE A 178 -6.35 7.59 7.74
N VAL A 179 -5.16 7.16 8.16
CA VAL A 179 -3.87 7.62 7.63
C VAL A 179 -3.30 6.55 6.72
N LEU A 180 -2.94 6.90 5.49
CA LEU A 180 -2.53 5.93 4.48
C LEU A 180 -1.36 6.42 3.61
N PRO A 181 -0.46 5.52 3.19
CA PRO A 181 0.60 5.83 2.23
C PRO A 181 0.03 6.21 0.86
N ALA A 182 0.61 7.21 0.23
CA ALA A 182 0.09 7.83 -0.97
C ALA A 182 1.11 7.85 -2.13
N GLY A 183 1.21 6.75 -2.90
CA GLY A 183 1.96 6.69 -4.15
C GLY A 183 1.06 7.05 -5.35
N ASN A 184 0.56 6.04 -6.09
CA ASN A 184 -0.37 6.22 -7.22
C ASN A 184 -1.78 6.70 -6.84
N LEU A 185 -2.04 6.91 -5.55
CA LEU A 185 -3.31 7.39 -4.99
C LEU A 185 -4.51 6.45 -5.19
N GLY A 186 -4.26 5.18 -5.51
CA GLY A 186 -5.32 4.18 -5.71
C GLY A 186 -6.13 3.94 -4.43
N ASN A 187 -5.46 3.69 -3.29
CA ASN A 187 -6.14 3.52 -2.00
C ASN A 187 -6.89 4.78 -1.57
N MET A 188 -6.29 5.96 -1.76
CA MET A 188 -6.98 7.22 -1.47
C MET A 188 -8.30 7.34 -2.23
N SER A 189 -8.28 6.97 -3.52
CA SER A 189 -9.47 6.94 -4.39
C SER A 189 -10.50 5.90 -3.94
N ALA A 190 -10.03 4.70 -3.59
CA ALA A 190 -10.87 3.60 -3.13
C ALA A 190 -11.52 3.91 -1.78
N PHE A 191 -10.77 4.51 -0.86
CA PHE A 191 -11.26 4.87 0.47
C PHE A 191 -12.33 5.98 0.42
N GLY A 192 -12.09 7.01 -0.40
CA GLY A 192 -13.12 8.03 -0.63
C GLY A 192 -14.40 7.46 -1.24
N LYS A 193 -14.28 6.49 -2.17
CA LYS A 193 -15.42 5.77 -2.73
C LYS A 193 -16.15 4.95 -1.66
N ALA A 194 -15.42 4.16 -0.89
CA ALA A 194 -15.97 3.33 0.18
C ALA A 194 -16.74 4.14 1.22
N LEU A 195 -16.15 5.23 1.71
CA LEU A 195 -16.76 6.08 2.73
C LEU A 195 -18.04 6.73 2.22
N ARG A 196 -18.08 7.15 0.97
CA ARG A 196 -19.30 7.67 0.36
C ARG A 196 -20.38 6.60 0.29
N GLU A 197 -20.05 5.39 -0.22
CA GLU A 197 -21.00 4.29 -0.31
C GLU A 197 -21.55 3.89 1.07
N LEU A 198 -20.71 3.81 2.10
CA LEU A 198 -21.16 3.52 3.47
C LEU A 198 -22.10 4.59 4.01
N ALA A 199 -21.83 5.86 3.74
CA ALA A 199 -22.72 6.96 4.14
C ALA A 199 -24.04 6.95 3.35
N ASP A 200 -23.98 6.75 2.02
CA ASP A 200 -25.16 6.68 1.15
C ASP A 200 -26.09 5.51 1.55
N LEU A 201 -25.51 4.40 2.07
CA LEU A 201 -26.23 3.24 2.59
C LEU A 201 -26.71 3.42 4.05
N GLY A 202 -26.38 4.52 4.69
CA GLY A 202 -26.74 4.78 6.09
C GLY A 202 -26.02 3.89 7.11
N LEU A 203 -24.87 3.27 6.71
CA LEU A 203 -24.10 2.39 7.59
C LEU A 203 -23.13 3.14 8.50
N ILE A 204 -22.84 4.40 8.20
CA ILE A 204 -22.07 5.32 9.03
C ILE A 204 -22.70 6.71 9.04
N GLU A 205 -22.71 7.36 10.21
CA GLU A 205 -23.30 8.71 10.37
C GLU A 205 -22.27 9.83 10.10
N ARG A 206 -20.98 9.53 10.24
CA ARG A 206 -19.89 10.49 10.02
C ARG A 206 -18.78 9.91 9.19
N LEU A 207 -18.11 10.76 8.42
CA LEU A 207 -16.94 10.37 7.64
C LEU A 207 -15.67 10.61 8.45
N PRO A 208 -14.77 9.61 8.56
CA PRO A 208 -13.41 9.84 9.05
C PRO A 208 -12.65 10.77 8.11
N ARG A 209 -11.72 11.55 8.64
CA ARG A 209 -10.81 12.35 7.84
C ARG A 209 -9.72 11.44 7.24
N LEU A 210 -9.42 11.60 5.96
CA LEU A 210 -8.33 10.88 5.29
C LEU A 210 -7.05 11.72 5.32
N ALA A 211 -5.94 11.12 5.75
CA ALA A 211 -4.62 11.72 5.64
C ALA A 211 -3.76 10.91 4.66
N ALA A 212 -3.41 11.52 3.53
CA ALA A 212 -2.51 10.95 2.54
C ALA A 212 -1.06 11.28 2.90
N VAL A 213 -0.19 10.28 3.08
CA VAL A 213 1.20 10.47 3.45
C VAL A 213 2.10 10.15 2.29
N GLN A 214 2.95 11.11 1.88
CA GLN A 214 3.97 10.93 0.86
C GLN A 214 5.38 11.04 1.44
N ALA A 215 6.35 10.38 0.82
CA ALA A 215 7.76 10.65 1.11
C ALA A 215 8.15 12.02 0.55
N SER A 216 8.94 12.81 1.27
CA SER A 216 9.35 14.17 0.86
C SER A 216 10.08 14.21 -0.48
N GLY A 217 10.82 13.15 -0.83
CA GLY A 217 11.46 12.99 -2.14
C GLY A 217 10.52 12.47 -3.25
N ALA A 218 9.23 12.19 -2.94
CA ALA A 218 8.22 11.70 -3.89
C ALA A 218 6.83 12.25 -3.53
N ASN A 219 6.69 13.59 -3.51
CA ASN A 219 5.61 14.35 -2.90
C ASN A 219 4.74 15.19 -3.86
N PRO A 220 4.43 14.77 -5.09
CA PRO A 220 3.71 15.62 -6.05
C PRO A 220 2.30 15.99 -5.56
N PHE A 221 1.63 15.10 -4.84
CA PHE A 221 0.28 15.33 -4.33
C PHE A 221 0.27 16.31 -3.15
N TYR A 222 1.29 16.24 -2.27
CA TYR A 222 1.51 17.21 -1.20
C TYR A 222 1.77 18.61 -1.77
N ARG A 223 2.63 18.74 -2.78
CA ARG A 223 2.88 20.03 -3.43
C ARG A 223 1.60 20.61 -4.04
N SER A 224 0.83 19.80 -4.76
CA SER A 224 -0.47 20.22 -5.30
C SER A 224 -1.45 20.62 -4.20
N PHE A 225 -1.47 19.91 -3.06
CA PHE A 225 -2.32 20.25 -1.90
C PHE A 225 -1.95 21.61 -1.30
N ARG A 226 -0.65 21.89 -1.13
CA ARG A 226 -0.15 23.18 -0.64
C ARG A 226 -0.56 24.36 -1.52
N GLU A 227 -0.75 24.10 -2.82
CA GLU A 227 -1.24 25.06 -3.82
C GLU A 227 -2.77 25.05 -3.97
N GLY A 228 -3.50 24.40 -3.06
CA GLY A 228 -4.97 24.27 -3.11
C GLY A 228 -5.46 23.51 -4.33
N PHE A 229 -4.65 22.61 -4.90
CA PHE A 229 -4.92 21.83 -6.10
C PHE A 229 -5.16 22.68 -7.37
N ARG A 230 -4.65 23.90 -7.41
CA ARG A 230 -4.74 24.76 -8.60
C ARG A 230 -3.96 24.20 -9.77
N ARG A 231 -2.85 23.48 -9.48
CA ARG A 231 -2.00 22.83 -10.46
C ARG A 231 -1.70 21.39 -10.02
N ARG A 232 -1.62 20.47 -11.01
CA ARG A 232 -1.12 19.12 -10.78
C ARG A 232 0.40 19.13 -10.87
N GLU A 233 1.06 18.97 -9.73
CA GLU A 233 2.51 18.90 -9.65
C GLU A 233 3.03 17.53 -10.08
N ARG A 234 4.26 17.51 -10.61
CA ARG A 234 5.03 16.31 -10.96
C ARG A 234 6.44 16.47 -10.39
N VAL A 235 7.03 15.37 -9.96
CA VAL A 235 8.39 15.36 -9.40
C VAL A 235 9.20 14.19 -9.94
N ARG A 236 10.52 14.33 -9.96
CA ARG A 236 11.41 13.18 -10.10
C ARG A 236 11.47 12.47 -8.75
N ALA A 237 10.75 11.35 -8.63
CA ALA A 237 10.58 10.65 -7.36
C ALA A 237 11.86 9.93 -6.91
N GLN A 238 12.28 10.20 -5.67
CA GLN A 238 13.40 9.54 -5.01
C GLN A 238 13.05 9.30 -3.54
N THR A 239 13.00 8.05 -3.10
CA THR A 239 12.77 7.64 -1.72
C THR A 239 13.13 6.16 -1.53
N ILE A 240 13.48 5.79 -0.31
CA ILE A 240 13.68 4.40 0.10
C ILE A 240 12.35 3.62 0.12
N ALA A 241 11.24 4.29 0.33
CA ALA A 241 9.89 3.73 0.32
C ALA A 241 9.43 3.43 -1.13
N THR A 242 10.04 2.42 -1.75
CA THR A 242 9.94 2.15 -3.19
C THR A 242 8.51 1.96 -3.70
N ALA A 243 7.58 1.44 -2.89
CA ALA A 243 6.18 1.22 -3.29
C ALA A 243 5.36 2.52 -3.42
N ILE A 244 5.85 3.65 -2.83
CA ILE A 244 5.27 4.99 -2.99
C ILE A 244 6.19 5.95 -3.77
N ARG A 245 7.25 5.46 -4.41
CA ARG A 245 8.17 6.25 -5.24
C ARG A 245 7.52 6.60 -6.58
N ILE A 246 6.56 7.52 -6.55
CA ILE A 246 5.74 7.92 -7.70
C ILE A 246 5.82 9.43 -7.88
N GLY A 247 6.21 9.85 -9.09
CA GLY A 247 6.35 11.27 -9.44
C GLY A 247 5.14 11.90 -10.14
N ASP A 248 4.26 11.07 -10.73
CA ASP A 248 3.01 11.50 -11.37
C ASP A 248 1.88 10.50 -11.07
N PRO A 249 1.10 10.71 -10.00
CA PRO A 249 0.08 9.77 -9.55
C PRO A 249 -1.08 9.63 -10.54
N VAL A 250 -1.38 8.41 -10.93
CA VAL A 250 -2.43 8.11 -11.93
C VAL A 250 -3.84 8.43 -11.43
N SER A 251 -4.13 8.17 -10.15
CA SER A 251 -5.48 8.35 -9.58
C SER A 251 -5.72 9.75 -9.00
N TYR A 252 -4.92 10.75 -9.41
CA TYR A 252 -4.94 12.12 -8.89
C TYR A 252 -6.34 12.75 -8.79
N PRO A 253 -7.17 12.82 -9.86
CA PRO A 253 -8.47 13.49 -9.77
C PRO A 253 -9.43 12.83 -8.77
N ARG A 254 -9.37 11.49 -8.66
CA ARG A 254 -10.21 10.74 -7.73
C ARG A 254 -9.77 10.97 -6.29
N ALA A 255 -8.45 11.06 -6.04
CA ALA A 255 -7.89 11.33 -4.73
C ALA A 255 -8.23 12.76 -4.24
N VAL A 256 -8.21 13.76 -5.13
CA VAL A 256 -8.65 15.12 -4.79
C VAL A 256 -10.13 15.12 -4.35
N ARG A 257 -11.00 14.39 -5.06
CA ARG A 257 -12.40 14.25 -4.65
C ARG A 257 -12.55 13.57 -3.28
N ALA A 258 -11.77 12.52 -3.02
CA ALA A 258 -11.76 11.83 -1.74
C ALA A 258 -11.34 12.75 -0.58
N LEU A 259 -10.29 13.55 -0.76
CA LEU A 259 -9.85 14.54 0.23
C LEU A 259 -10.92 15.60 0.50
N LYS A 260 -11.55 16.14 -0.54
CA LYS A 260 -12.63 17.14 -0.38
C LYS A 260 -13.82 16.55 0.36
N LEU A 261 -14.23 15.33 0.01
CA LEU A 261 -15.35 14.63 0.66
C LEU A 261 -15.12 14.44 2.17
N THR A 262 -13.90 14.04 2.55
CA THR A 262 -13.55 13.67 3.92
C THR A 262 -12.93 14.83 4.72
N ARG A 263 -12.86 16.04 4.17
CA ARG A 263 -12.10 17.17 4.74
C ARG A 263 -10.68 16.74 5.14
N GLY A 264 -10.10 15.89 4.29
CA GLY A 264 -8.81 15.28 4.50
C GLY A 264 -7.65 16.22 4.22
N LEU A 265 -6.44 15.71 4.41
CA LEU A 265 -5.20 16.46 4.17
C LEU A 265 -4.12 15.59 3.51
N VAL A 266 -3.05 16.25 3.10
CA VAL A 266 -1.84 15.58 2.63
C VAL A 266 -0.68 16.05 3.49
N VAL A 267 0.16 15.11 3.94
CA VAL A 267 1.38 15.37 4.69
C VAL A 267 2.54 14.66 4.02
N GLU A 268 3.74 15.21 4.17
CA GLU A 268 4.97 14.55 3.75
C GLU A 268 5.83 14.17 4.94
N VAL A 269 6.59 13.08 4.77
CA VAL A 269 7.56 12.58 5.75
C VAL A 269 8.89 12.29 5.07
N THR A 270 9.99 12.45 5.77
CA THR A 270 11.33 12.13 5.28
C THR A 270 11.59 10.64 5.29
N ASP A 271 12.60 10.18 4.55
CA ASP A 271 13.03 8.78 4.59
C ASP A 271 13.53 8.37 5.99
N GLN A 272 14.10 9.31 6.78
CA GLN A 272 14.45 9.13 8.18
C GLN A 272 13.21 8.82 9.02
N GLU A 273 12.17 9.68 8.95
CA GLU A 273 10.91 9.48 9.69
C GLU A 273 10.24 8.15 9.32
N ILE A 274 10.28 7.77 8.04
CA ILE A 274 9.75 6.48 7.55
C ILE A 274 10.49 5.30 8.17
N MET A 275 11.82 5.33 8.16
CA MET A 275 12.61 4.18 8.64
C MET A 275 12.58 4.06 10.16
N ASP A 276 12.55 5.17 10.89
CA ASP A 276 12.38 5.17 12.34
C ASP A 276 10.99 4.65 12.73
N ALA A 277 9.92 5.07 12.03
CA ALA A 277 8.59 4.54 12.24
C ALA A 277 8.52 3.04 11.93
N LYS A 278 9.17 2.60 10.84
CA LYS A 278 9.28 1.19 10.49
C LYS A 278 9.91 0.37 11.61
N ALA A 279 11.05 0.82 12.13
CA ALA A 279 11.73 0.13 13.21
C ALA A 279 10.85 0.00 14.47
N GLN A 280 10.01 1.01 14.76
CA GLN A 280 9.05 0.93 15.87
C GLN A 280 7.90 -0.04 15.60
N VAL A 281 7.38 -0.09 14.36
CA VAL A 281 6.35 -1.07 13.96
C VAL A 281 6.90 -2.49 14.02
N ASP A 282 8.13 -2.69 13.55
CA ASP A 282 8.80 -3.99 13.57
C ASP A 282 9.06 -4.44 15.03
N ALA A 283 9.56 -3.55 15.88
CA ALA A 283 9.80 -3.81 17.29
C ALA A 283 8.52 -4.00 18.14
N ALA A 284 7.36 -3.65 17.59
CA ALA A 284 6.07 -3.99 18.18
C ALA A 284 5.58 -5.39 17.78
N GLY A 285 6.38 -6.17 17.03
CA GLY A 285 6.04 -7.52 16.57
C GLY A 285 5.06 -7.56 15.39
N ILE A 286 4.78 -6.42 14.75
CA ILE A 286 3.81 -6.30 13.66
C ILE A 286 4.52 -6.41 12.30
N GLY A 287 5.52 -5.59 12.07
CA GLY A 287 6.35 -5.61 10.86
C GLY A 287 5.67 -5.07 9.61
N CYS A 288 6.39 -4.28 8.81
CA CYS A 288 5.85 -3.79 7.54
C CYS A 288 6.95 -3.35 6.55
N GLU A 289 6.62 -3.20 5.26
CA GLU A 289 7.53 -2.58 4.30
C GLU A 289 7.70 -1.06 4.57
N PRO A 290 8.79 -0.42 4.13
CA PRO A 290 9.03 1.02 4.36
C PRO A 290 7.87 1.93 3.93
N ALA A 291 7.27 1.65 2.78
CA ALA A 291 6.13 2.43 2.29
C ALA A 291 4.93 2.43 3.24
N SER A 292 4.70 1.33 3.94
CA SER A 292 3.63 1.19 4.93
C SER A 292 3.88 2.04 6.17
N ALA A 293 5.13 2.07 6.63
CA ALA A 293 5.55 2.83 7.80
C ALA A 293 5.34 4.35 7.63
N ALA A 294 5.28 4.84 6.39
CA ALA A 294 4.95 6.23 6.12
C ALA A 294 3.63 6.68 6.79
N ALA A 295 2.62 5.78 6.87
CA ALA A 295 1.36 6.11 7.55
C ALA A 295 1.56 6.34 9.06
N VAL A 296 2.41 5.57 9.72
CA VAL A 296 2.72 5.70 11.14
C VAL A 296 3.58 6.94 11.39
N ALA A 297 4.58 7.19 10.53
CA ALA A 297 5.38 8.42 10.57
C ALA A 297 4.51 9.68 10.39
N GLY A 298 3.60 9.64 9.39
CA GLY A 298 2.65 10.73 9.15
C GLY A 298 1.69 10.97 10.31
N THR A 299 1.22 9.90 10.95
CA THR A 299 0.41 10.00 12.17
C THR A 299 1.15 10.76 13.26
N ARG A 300 2.38 10.32 13.60
CA ARG A 300 3.22 11.00 14.60
C ARG A 300 3.45 12.48 14.27
N LYS A 301 3.80 12.78 13.03
CA LYS A 301 4.02 14.15 12.57
C LYS A 301 2.78 15.02 12.73
N LEU A 302 1.62 14.53 12.31
CA LEU A 302 0.35 15.26 12.43
C LEU A 302 -0.06 15.49 13.89
N VAL A 303 0.30 14.59 14.79
CA VAL A 303 0.13 14.79 16.25
C VAL A 303 1.06 15.88 16.77
N GLN A 304 2.34 15.81 16.41
CA GLN A 304 3.34 16.84 16.80
C GLN A 304 2.97 18.24 16.30
N GLU A 305 2.38 18.33 15.11
CA GLU A 305 1.85 19.56 14.54
C GLU A 305 0.49 20.00 15.15
N GLY A 306 -0.08 19.21 16.06
CA GLY A 306 -1.36 19.48 16.70
C GLY A 306 -2.58 19.35 15.77
N THR A 307 -2.40 18.75 14.59
CA THR A 307 -3.49 18.48 13.63
C THR A 307 -4.37 17.32 14.07
N ILE A 308 -3.75 16.23 14.51
CA ILE A 308 -4.41 15.10 15.19
C ILE A 308 -4.30 15.36 16.68
N LYS A 309 -5.41 15.27 17.41
CA LYS A 309 -5.45 15.46 18.86
C LYS A 309 -5.18 14.15 19.58
N GLU A 310 -4.59 14.23 20.76
CA GLU A 310 -4.24 13.06 21.58
C GLU A 310 -5.42 12.12 21.81
N GLY A 311 -6.61 12.67 22.04
CA GLY A 311 -7.86 11.90 22.31
C GLY A 311 -8.51 11.27 21.07
N GLU A 312 -8.05 11.58 19.87
CA GLU A 312 -8.64 11.08 18.63
C GLU A 312 -8.22 9.62 18.34
N ARG A 313 -9.14 8.87 17.73
CA ARG A 313 -8.91 7.49 17.28
C ARG A 313 -8.34 7.50 15.86
N VAL A 314 -7.18 6.91 15.68
CA VAL A 314 -6.46 6.87 14.40
C VAL A 314 -6.29 5.44 13.91
N VAL A 315 -6.56 5.21 12.63
CA VAL A 315 -6.20 3.96 11.94
C VAL A 315 -5.12 4.25 10.89
N ALA A 316 -3.95 3.67 11.05
CA ALA A 316 -2.88 3.70 10.06
C ALA A 316 -2.94 2.43 9.19
N ILE A 317 -2.81 2.58 7.88
CA ILE A 317 -2.86 1.48 6.92
C ILE A 317 -1.46 0.98 6.61
N LEU A 318 -1.16 -0.26 6.99
CA LEU A 318 0.07 -0.96 6.62
C LEU A 318 -0.17 -1.75 5.33
N THR A 319 0.35 -1.25 4.22
CA THR A 319 0.01 -1.69 2.88
C THR A 319 0.74 -2.94 2.41
N GLY A 320 1.88 -3.28 3.01
CA GLY A 320 2.70 -4.44 2.64
C GLY A 320 3.49 -5.03 3.79
N ASN A 321 3.81 -6.29 3.64
CA ASN A 321 4.52 -7.11 4.63
C ASN A 321 6.00 -6.70 4.78
N LEU A 322 6.57 -6.98 5.93
CA LEU A 322 8.00 -6.81 6.25
C LEU A 322 8.93 -7.42 5.20
N LEU A 323 8.59 -8.61 4.71
CA LEU A 323 9.41 -9.36 3.75
C LEU A 323 9.35 -8.84 2.30
N LYS A 324 8.61 -7.76 2.03
CA LYS A 324 8.56 -7.14 0.70
C LYS A 324 9.80 -6.31 0.37
N ASP A 325 10.50 -5.80 1.39
CA ASP A 325 11.75 -5.05 1.23
C ASP A 325 12.73 -5.35 2.38
N PRO A 326 13.22 -6.61 2.52
CA PRO A 326 14.08 -7.00 3.64
C PRO A 326 15.43 -6.29 3.62
N GLN A 327 15.94 -5.91 2.44
CA GLN A 327 17.21 -5.20 2.31
C GLN A 327 17.16 -3.84 3.02
N ALA A 328 16.06 -3.09 2.89
CA ALA A 328 15.91 -1.82 3.58
C ALA A 328 15.92 -1.99 5.12
N THR A 329 15.33 -3.08 5.63
CA THR A 329 15.35 -3.41 7.05
C THR A 329 16.76 -3.71 7.53
N ILE A 330 17.47 -4.60 6.84
CA ILE A 330 18.84 -4.99 7.17
C ILE A 330 19.75 -3.76 7.16
N ALA A 331 19.73 -3.00 6.07
CA ALA A 331 20.58 -1.83 5.90
C ALA A 331 20.32 -0.73 6.95
N TYR A 332 19.06 -0.56 7.41
CA TYR A 332 18.75 0.35 8.53
C TYR A 332 19.43 -0.12 9.82
N HIS A 333 19.24 -1.38 10.21
CA HIS A 333 19.79 -1.88 11.47
C HIS A 333 21.33 -1.95 11.48
N LEU A 334 21.96 -2.13 10.31
CA LEU A 334 23.40 -2.09 10.17
C LEU A 334 23.97 -0.66 10.05
N GLY A 335 23.12 0.36 9.82
CA GLY A 335 23.54 1.74 9.59
C GLY A 335 24.14 1.98 8.20
N GLU A 336 23.70 1.21 7.20
CA GLU A 336 24.22 1.24 5.83
C GLU A 336 23.34 2.09 4.87
N LEU A 337 22.25 2.68 5.37
CA LEU A 337 21.38 3.52 4.55
C LEU A 337 21.97 4.93 4.41
N PRO A 338 22.29 5.40 3.19
CA PRO A 338 22.86 6.71 2.99
C PRO A 338 21.93 7.83 3.50
N GLY A 339 22.47 8.71 4.35
CA GLY A 339 21.75 9.87 4.89
C GLY A 339 20.68 9.55 5.93
N ILE A 340 20.67 8.33 6.47
CA ILE A 340 19.79 7.90 7.57
C ILE A 340 20.63 7.51 8.77
N GLU A 341 20.35 8.15 9.91
CA GLU A 341 20.93 7.81 11.21
C GLU A 341 19.92 6.93 11.97
N PRO A 342 20.18 5.61 12.12
CA PRO A 342 19.19 4.71 12.68
C PRO A 342 19.02 4.89 14.18
N ALA A 343 18.00 5.66 14.59
CA ALA A 343 17.70 5.94 16.01
C ALA A 343 17.28 4.68 16.79
N TYR A 344 16.82 3.64 16.09
CA TYR A 344 16.32 2.40 16.69
C TYR A 344 17.02 1.16 16.09
N ALA A 345 18.34 1.27 15.86
CA ALA A 345 19.12 0.15 15.33
C ALA A 345 19.10 -1.04 16.31
N ASN A 346 18.98 -2.23 15.75
CA ASN A 346 19.14 -3.49 16.47
C ASN A 346 20.21 -4.32 15.74
N ARG A 347 21.48 -4.06 16.11
CA ARG A 347 22.63 -4.69 15.46
C ARG A 347 22.90 -6.06 16.06
N PRO A 348 23.31 -7.06 15.27
CA PRO A 348 23.87 -8.30 15.80
C PRO A 348 25.08 -8.01 16.69
N LEU A 349 25.13 -8.66 17.84
CA LEU A 349 26.25 -8.58 18.77
C LEU A 349 27.06 -9.89 18.67
N ALA A 350 28.35 -9.78 18.44
CA ALA A 350 29.28 -10.91 18.56
C ALA A 350 29.66 -11.08 20.03
N ILE A 351 29.45 -12.26 20.57
CA ILE A 351 29.81 -12.59 21.95
C ILE A 351 30.64 -13.88 22.01
N GLU A 352 31.39 -14.08 23.08
CA GLU A 352 31.99 -15.38 23.35
C GLU A 352 30.92 -16.41 23.73
N PRO A 353 31.12 -17.71 23.42
CA PRO A 353 30.13 -18.76 23.68
C PRO A 353 30.10 -19.15 25.20
N THR A 354 29.87 -18.16 26.07
CA THR A 354 29.84 -18.33 27.53
C THR A 354 28.54 -17.79 28.12
N LEU A 355 28.12 -18.36 29.26
CA LEU A 355 26.94 -17.88 29.99
C LEU A 355 27.13 -16.43 30.46
N GLU A 356 28.32 -16.08 30.87
CA GLU A 356 28.69 -14.76 31.33
C GLU A 356 28.51 -13.71 30.25
N ALA A 357 29.02 -13.98 29.04
CA ALA A 357 28.88 -13.07 27.92
C ALA A 357 27.40 -12.87 27.50
N VAL A 358 26.55 -13.89 27.62
CA VAL A 358 25.10 -13.75 27.39
C VAL A 358 24.45 -12.88 28.46
N LYS A 359 24.85 -13.03 29.74
CA LYS A 359 24.31 -12.22 30.85
C LYS A 359 24.66 -10.74 30.74
N GLU A 360 25.81 -10.40 30.14
CA GLU A 360 26.25 -9.01 29.96
C GLU A 360 25.39 -8.24 28.93
N VAL A 361 24.68 -8.93 28.04
CA VAL A 361 23.87 -8.33 27.01
C VAL A 361 22.35 -8.40 27.26
N LEU A 362 21.94 -9.10 28.34
CA LEU A 362 20.53 -9.17 28.79
C LEU A 362 20.25 -8.08 29.83
#